data_78e84106064ac9de2a351d3accd4d21b
#
_entry.id   78e84106064ac9de2a351d3accd4d21b
#
_cell.length_a   1.000
_cell.length_b   1.000
_cell.length_c   1.000
_cell.angle_alpha   90.00
_cell.angle_beta   90.00
_cell.angle_gamma   90.00
#
_symmetry.space_group_name_H-M   'P 1'
#
loop_
_entity.id
_entity.type
_entity.pdbx_description
1 polymer ?
#
loop_
_entity_poly.entity_id
_entity_poly.type
_entity_poly.pdbx_seq_one_letter_code
_entity_poly.pdbx_strand_id
1 'polypeptide(L)'
;MVIPESIIPCGIKLIFFDYDDTLFVHYAANRFGDDDKIMRAILSEEAILPGSGYRVYENLGVENPLIKQFVEEDAKNIDKLCITWVADSIMLPPKKQWLDKYYPGLISDVVGTSSPSRKIQTMRLIAESRKLQPREA
;
A
#
# COMPACT_ATOMS: atom_id res chain seq x y z
N MET A 1 -35.81 2.00 1.02
CA MET A 1 -34.66 1.33 0.40
C MET A 1 -33.66 0.98 1.49
N VAL A 2 -33.27 -0.26 1.51
CA VAL A 2 -32.21 -0.65 2.42
C VAL A 2 -30.89 -0.14 1.80
N ILE A 3 -30.22 0.75 2.52
CA ILE A 3 -28.87 1.16 2.14
C ILE A 3 -28.02 -0.12 2.19
N PRO A 4 -27.28 -0.43 1.13
CA PRO A 4 -26.39 -1.59 1.17
C PRO A 4 -25.50 -1.46 2.39
N GLU A 5 -25.54 -2.45 3.25
CA GLU A 5 -24.60 -2.49 4.36
C GLU A 5 -23.19 -2.46 3.80
N SER A 6 -22.29 -1.89 4.57
CA SER A 6 -20.88 -1.93 4.23
C SER A 6 -20.48 -3.38 3.94
N ILE A 7 -19.72 -3.59 2.87
CA ILE A 7 -19.14 -4.90 2.56
C ILE A 7 -18.14 -5.35 3.63
N ILE A 8 -17.78 -4.43 4.53
CA ILE A 8 -16.86 -4.72 5.62
C ILE A 8 -17.64 -5.41 6.74
N PRO A 9 -17.20 -6.60 7.17
CA PRO A 9 -17.81 -7.27 8.32
C PRO A 9 -17.78 -6.39 9.56
N CYS A 10 -18.82 -6.49 10.37
CA CYS A 10 -18.89 -5.77 11.64
C CYS A 10 -17.73 -6.16 12.56
N GLY A 11 -17.12 -5.16 13.21
CA GLY A 11 -16.04 -5.37 14.16
C GLY A 11 -14.63 -5.29 13.58
N ILE A 12 -14.50 -5.07 12.28
CA ILE A 12 -13.17 -4.89 11.68
C ILE A 12 -12.57 -3.57 12.14
N LYS A 13 -11.34 -3.63 12.65
CA LYS A 13 -10.60 -2.48 13.18
C LYS A 13 -9.34 -2.15 12.39
N LEU A 14 -8.91 -3.05 11.53
CA LEU A 14 -7.69 -2.90 10.74
C LEU A 14 -7.87 -3.58 9.39
N ILE A 15 -7.45 -2.91 8.33
CA ILE A 15 -7.45 -3.47 6.99
C ILE A 15 -6.04 -3.35 6.42
N PHE A 16 -5.58 -4.43 5.81
CA PHE A 16 -4.32 -4.45 5.07
C PHE A 16 -4.61 -4.38 3.58
N PHE A 17 -3.85 -3.55 2.88
CA PHE A 17 -3.89 -3.45 1.43
C PHE A 17 -2.52 -3.81 0.85
N ASP A 18 -2.52 -4.52 -0.27
CA ASP A 18 -1.32 -4.66 -1.08
C ASP A 18 -1.04 -3.35 -1.81
N TYR A 19 0.20 -3.14 -2.22
CA TYR A 19 0.60 -1.95 -2.98
C TYR A 19 0.42 -2.18 -4.48
N ASP A 20 1.18 -3.13 -5.04
CA ASP A 20 1.19 -3.39 -6.47
C ASP A 20 -0.14 -4.00 -6.95
N ASP A 21 -0.72 -3.39 -7.97
CA ASP A 21 -2.01 -3.76 -8.57
C ASP A 21 -3.21 -3.69 -7.61
N THR A 22 -3.06 -3.03 -6.46
CA THR A 22 -4.16 -2.76 -5.52
C THR A 22 -4.28 -1.25 -5.28
N LEU A 23 -3.42 -0.69 -4.43
CA LEU A 23 -3.39 0.76 -4.22
C LEU A 23 -2.73 1.48 -5.39
N PHE A 24 -1.71 0.88 -5.95
CA PHE A 24 -0.95 1.37 -7.10
C PHE A 24 -1.23 0.46 -8.29
N VAL A 25 -1.78 1.03 -9.35
CA VAL A 25 -2.10 0.31 -10.58
C VAL A 25 -1.06 0.66 -11.64
N HIS A 26 -0.26 -0.33 -12.04
CA HIS A 26 0.73 -0.16 -13.09
C HIS A 26 0.07 0.14 -14.43
N TYR A 27 0.66 1.03 -15.21
CA TYR A 27 0.31 1.13 -16.62
C TYR A 27 0.61 -0.20 -17.32
N ALA A 28 -0.19 -0.58 -18.29
CA ALA A 28 -0.08 -1.88 -18.95
C ALA A 28 1.32 -2.18 -19.47
N ALA A 29 2.02 -1.17 -20.00
CA ALA A 29 3.38 -1.30 -20.51
C ALA A 29 4.42 -1.61 -19.43
N ASN A 30 4.10 -1.33 -18.16
CA ASN A 30 5.02 -1.48 -17.03
C ASN A 30 4.59 -2.57 -16.04
N ARG A 31 3.50 -3.29 -16.33
CA ARG A 31 2.87 -4.24 -15.41
C ARG A 31 3.82 -5.32 -14.91
N PHE A 32 4.78 -5.71 -15.72
CA PHE A 32 5.76 -6.74 -15.39
C PHE A 32 7.16 -6.14 -15.28
N GLY A 33 7.24 -4.88 -14.82
CA GLY A 33 8.51 -4.21 -14.62
C GLY A 33 9.40 -4.98 -13.66
N ASP A 34 10.69 -5.02 -14.00
CA ASP A 34 11.72 -5.63 -13.18
C ASP A 34 11.95 -4.77 -11.94
N ASP A 35 11.83 -5.36 -10.74
CA ASP A 35 12.07 -4.66 -9.48
C ASP A 35 13.47 -4.06 -9.38
N ASP A 36 14.47 -4.72 -9.97
CA ASP A 36 15.83 -4.18 -10.01
C ASP A 36 15.91 -2.90 -10.83
N LYS A 37 15.16 -2.82 -11.91
CA LYS A 37 15.08 -1.60 -12.73
C LYS A 37 14.39 -0.47 -11.98
N ILE A 38 13.31 -0.78 -11.27
CA ILE A 38 12.59 0.19 -10.46
C ILE A 38 13.51 0.71 -9.35
N MET A 39 14.18 -0.17 -8.64
CA MET A 39 15.12 0.20 -7.59
C MET A 39 16.24 1.10 -8.11
N ARG A 40 16.83 0.76 -9.27
CA ARG A 40 17.88 1.58 -9.89
C ARG A 40 17.36 2.95 -10.32
N ALA A 41 16.15 3.00 -10.83
CA ALA A 41 15.51 4.27 -11.19
C ALA A 41 15.26 5.14 -9.95
N ILE A 42 14.82 4.55 -8.84
CA ILE A 42 14.64 5.24 -7.56
C ILE A 42 15.97 5.80 -7.07
N LEU A 43 17.03 4.99 -7.09
CA LEU A 43 18.37 5.43 -6.69
C LEU A 43 18.88 6.58 -7.54
N SER A 44 18.64 6.54 -8.84
CA SER A 44 19.03 7.61 -9.76
C SER A 44 18.29 8.91 -9.45
N GLU A 45 17.00 8.85 -9.20
CA GLU A 45 16.20 10.02 -8.83
C GLU A 45 16.66 10.60 -7.49
N GLU A 46 16.87 9.75 -6.50
CA GLU A 46 17.35 10.17 -5.17
C GLU A 46 18.73 10.82 -5.24
N ALA A 47 19.60 10.36 -6.14
CA ALA A 47 20.93 10.94 -6.32
C ALA A 47 20.85 12.35 -6.90
N ILE A 48 19.87 12.62 -7.76
CA ILE A 48 19.67 13.95 -8.37
C ILE A 48 18.97 14.89 -7.39
N LEU A 49 17.91 14.43 -6.76
CA LEU A 49 17.10 15.20 -5.83
C LEU A 49 16.66 14.31 -4.68
N PRO A 50 17.28 14.40 -3.49
CA PRO A 50 16.88 13.61 -2.34
C PRO A 50 15.39 13.77 -2.02
N GLY A 51 14.71 12.64 -1.76
CA GLY A 51 13.28 12.61 -1.49
C GLY A 51 12.38 12.56 -2.73
N SER A 52 12.95 12.43 -3.93
CA SER A 52 12.20 12.43 -5.19
C SER A 52 11.96 11.05 -5.81
N GLY A 53 12.48 9.99 -5.17
CA GLY A 53 12.37 8.62 -5.72
C GLY A 53 10.94 8.17 -5.98
N TYR A 54 9.96 8.70 -5.26
CA TYR A 54 8.53 8.40 -5.47
C TYR A 54 8.06 8.77 -6.88
N ARG A 55 8.74 9.69 -7.57
CA ARG A 55 8.40 10.09 -8.94
C ARG A 55 8.54 8.95 -9.94
N VAL A 56 9.37 7.97 -9.64
CA VAL A 56 9.48 6.75 -10.44
C VAL A 56 8.11 6.07 -10.50
N TYR A 57 7.43 5.95 -9.36
CA TYR A 57 6.08 5.39 -9.32
C TYR A 57 5.07 6.27 -10.07
N GLU A 58 5.18 7.58 -9.99
CA GLU A 58 4.29 8.48 -10.74
C GLU A 58 4.35 8.21 -12.25
N ASN A 59 5.52 7.80 -12.76
CA ASN A 59 5.70 7.48 -14.17
C ASN A 59 5.29 6.06 -14.54
N LEU A 60 5.12 5.17 -13.55
CA LEU A 60 4.83 3.75 -13.77
C LEU A 60 3.36 3.39 -13.63
N GLY A 61 2.57 4.21 -12.99
CA GLY A 61 1.17 3.89 -12.75
C GLY A 61 0.39 5.01 -12.09
N VAL A 62 -0.81 4.66 -11.65
CA VAL A 62 -1.78 5.58 -11.07
C VAL A 62 -2.45 4.97 -9.84
N GLU A 63 -3.13 5.84 -9.06
CA GLU A 63 -3.99 5.41 -7.98
C GLU A 63 -5.19 4.62 -8.51
N ASN A 64 -5.75 3.75 -7.67
CA ASN A 64 -6.95 2.98 -7.99
C ASN A 64 -8.18 3.74 -7.50
N PRO A 65 -9.02 4.29 -8.40
CA PRO A 65 -10.15 5.12 -7.98
C PRO A 65 -11.18 4.36 -7.14
N LEU A 66 -11.41 3.08 -7.43
CA LEU A 66 -12.37 2.26 -6.70
C LEU A 66 -11.90 1.98 -5.28
N ILE A 67 -10.63 1.65 -5.12
CA ILE A 67 -10.05 1.42 -3.78
C ILE A 67 -10.00 2.75 -3.02
N LYS A 68 -9.64 3.84 -3.67
CA LYS A 68 -9.61 5.15 -3.03
C LYS A 68 -10.98 5.54 -2.50
N GLN A 69 -12.03 5.36 -3.28
CA GLN A 69 -13.41 5.59 -2.85
C GLN A 69 -13.78 4.71 -1.65
N PHE A 70 -13.40 3.43 -1.70
CA PHE A 70 -13.64 2.50 -0.60
C PHE A 70 -12.97 2.97 0.70
N VAL A 71 -11.70 3.37 0.65
CA VAL A 71 -10.99 3.81 1.87
C VAL A 71 -11.49 5.16 2.37
N GLU A 72 -12.00 6.01 1.49
CA GLU A 72 -12.57 7.31 1.88
C GLU A 72 -13.96 7.19 2.49
N GLU A 73 -14.77 6.26 2.02
CA GLU A 73 -16.19 6.15 2.39
C GLU A 73 -16.47 4.96 3.32
N ASP A 74 -16.29 3.73 2.80
CA ASP A 74 -16.68 2.51 3.54
C ASP A 74 -15.75 2.21 4.71
N ALA A 75 -14.47 2.45 4.55
CA ALA A 75 -13.46 2.18 5.57
C ALA A 75 -12.98 3.45 6.29
N LYS A 76 -13.78 4.50 6.29
CA LYS A 76 -13.40 5.82 6.80
C LYS A 76 -12.83 5.80 8.21
N ASN A 77 -13.45 5.02 9.10
CA ASN A 77 -13.09 4.98 10.51
C ASN A 77 -12.26 3.76 10.91
N ILE A 78 -11.77 3.03 9.91
CA ILE A 78 -10.97 1.82 10.12
C ILE A 78 -9.52 2.16 9.81
N ASP A 79 -8.60 1.70 10.66
CA ASP A 79 -7.17 1.87 10.40
C ASP A 79 -6.73 1.04 9.20
N LYS A 80 -5.83 1.60 8.39
CA LYS A 80 -5.41 1.00 7.13
C LYS A 80 -3.90 1.00 7.02
N LEU A 81 -3.36 -0.16 6.72
CA LEU A 81 -1.94 -0.33 6.47
C LEU A 81 -1.73 -0.89 5.07
N CYS A 82 -0.68 -0.43 4.42
CA CYS A 82 -0.19 -1.05 3.20
C CYS A 82 0.85 -2.09 3.60
N ILE A 83 0.71 -3.31 3.08
CA ILE A 83 1.72 -4.34 3.24
C ILE A 83 2.22 -4.73 1.85
N THR A 84 3.53 -4.67 1.65
CA THR A 84 4.11 -4.83 0.34
C THR A 84 5.41 -5.62 0.38
N TRP A 85 5.62 -6.45 -0.64
CA TRP A 85 6.92 -7.05 -0.86
C TRP A 85 7.87 -6.02 -1.46
N VAL A 86 9.09 -5.98 -0.95
CA VAL A 86 10.16 -5.15 -1.50
C VAL A 86 11.44 -5.98 -1.64
N ALA A 87 12.09 -5.85 -2.78
CA ALA A 87 13.37 -6.48 -3.02
C ALA A 87 14.46 -5.88 -2.12
N ASP A 88 14.33 -4.59 -1.81
CA ASP A 88 15.23 -3.85 -0.94
C ASP A 88 14.44 -2.80 -0.16
N SER A 89 14.79 -2.59 1.10
CA SER A 89 14.13 -1.62 1.98
C SER A 89 14.18 -0.19 1.44
N ILE A 90 15.09 0.13 0.55
CA ILE A 90 15.19 1.45 -0.10
C ILE A 90 13.94 1.79 -0.90
N MET A 91 13.14 0.79 -1.27
CA MET A 91 11.90 0.99 -2.02
C MET A 91 10.74 1.45 -1.13
N LEU A 92 10.84 1.31 0.20
CA LEU A 92 9.75 1.66 1.12
C LEU A 92 9.45 3.16 1.19
N PRO A 93 10.42 4.05 1.42
CA PRO A 93 10.15 5.48 1.48
C PRO A 93 9.48 6.03 0.21
N PRO A 94 9.91 5.67 -1.01
CA PRO A 94 9.22 6.10 -2.22
C PRO A 94 7.77 5.63 -2.30
N LYS A 95 7.47 4.40 -1.89
CA LYS A 95 6.09 3.88 -1.85
C LYS A 95 5.25 4.68 -0.87
N LYS A 96 5.77 4.92 0.32
CA LYS A 96 5.07 5.71 1.33
C LYS A 96 4.83 7.13 0.87
N GLN A 97 5.81 7.79 0.28
CA GLN A 97 5.67 9.14 -0.24
C GLN A 97 4.63 9.21 -1.36
N TRP A 98 4.62 8.21 -2.24
CA TRP A 98 3.61 8.12 -3.29
C TRP A 98 2.21 7.96 -2.69
N LEU A 99 2.04 7.09 -1.68
CA LEU A 99 0.76 6.91 -1.00
C LEU A 99 0.33 8.18 -0.26
N ASP A 100 1.24 8.88 0.40
CA ASP A 100 0.92 10.13 1.08
C ASP A 100 0.43 11.21 0.11
N LYS A 101 0.91 11.18 -1.14
CA LYS A 101 0.50 12.12 -2.16
C LYS A 101 -0.85 11.76 -2.80
N TYR A 102 -1.08 10.49 -3.11
CA TYR A 102 -2.26 10.05 -3.87
C TYR A 102 -3.39 9.50 -3.00
N TYR A 103 -3.09 9.12 -1.77
CA TYR A 103 -4.07 8.70 -0.75
C TYR A 103 -3.83 9.52 0.54
N PRO A 104 -3.94 10.86 0.47
CA PRO A 104 -3.52 11.72 1.60
C PRO A 104 -4.33 11.43 2.86
N GLY A 105 -3.62 11.04 3.93
CA GLY A 105 -4.24 10.77 5.23
C GLY A 105 -5.06 9.48 5.30
N LEU A 106 -5.07 8.66 4.24
CA LEU A 106 -5.92 7.47 4.17
C LEU A 106 -5.21 6.19 4.58
N ILE A 107 -3.90 6.10 4.34
CA ILE A 107 -3.08 4.94 4.68
C ILE A 107 -2.11 5.33 5.78
N SER A 108 -2.19 4.66 6.92
CA SER A 108 -1.41 5.03 8.12
C SER A 108 0.08 4.78 7.95
N ASP A 109 0.45 3.66 7.33
CA ASP A 109 1.85 3.32 7.13
C ASP A 109 2.02 2.24 6.05
N VAL A 110 3.27 2.03 5.67
CA VAL A 110 3.68 1.00 4.71
C VAL A 110 4.64 0.04 5.39
N VAL A 111 4.30 -1.25 5.36
CA VAL A 111 5.13 -2.30 5.94
C VAL A 111 5.69 -3.16 4.82
N GLY A 112 7.02 -3.29 4.79
CA GLY A 112 7.70 -4.11 3.81
C GLY A 112 7.93 -5.53 4.30
N THR A 113 7.84 -6.49 3.38
CA THR A 113 8.19 -7.88 3.63
C THR A 113 9.28 -8.34 2.67
N SER A 114 10.15 -9.23 3.14
CA SER A 114 11.27 -9.74 2.33
C SER A 114 10.85 -10.76 1.29
N SER A 115 9.64 -11.30 1.41
CA SER A 115 9.06 -12.22 0.42
C SER A 115 7.54 -12.15 0.46
N PRO A 116 6.86 -12.46 -0.65
CA PRO A 116 5.40 -12.50 -0.67
C PRO A 116 4.81 -13.50 0.33
N SER A 117 5.49 -14.61 0.57
CA SER A 117 5.03 -15.66 1.49
C SER A 117 5.00 -15.21 2.96
N ARG A 118 5.72 -14.14 3.30
CA ARG A 118 5.76 -13.61 4.67
C ARG A 118 4.69 -12.59 4.97
N LYS A 119 3.91 -12.18 3.98
CA LYS A 119 2.87 -11.17 4.19
C LYS A 119 1.86 -11.58 5.25
N ILE A 120 1.31 -12.80 5.16
CA ILE A 120 0.30 -13.29 6.11
C ILE A 120 0.86 -13.33 7.52
N GLN A 121 2.07 -13.85 7.69
CA GLN A 121 2.73 -13.91 9.00
C GLN A 121 2.94 -12.51 9.57
N THR A 122 3.39 -11.57 8.75
CA THR A 122 3.58 -10.18 9.14
C THR A 122 2.27 -9.53 9.56
N MET A 123 1.20 -9.74 8.81
CA MET A 123 -0.13 -9.24 9.17
C MET A 123 -0.60 -9.77 10.51
N ARG A 124 -0.39 -11.06 10.78
CA ARG A 124 -0.71 -11.67 12.08
C ARG A 124 0.07 -11.04 13.20
N LEU A 125 1.36 -10.85 13.03
CA LEU A 125 2.22 -10.24 14.06
C LEU A 125 1.78 -8.80 14.36
N ILE A 126 1.42 -8.03 13.33
CA ILE A 126 0.93 -6.66 13.52
C ILE A 126 -0.40 -6.67 14.28
N ALA A 127 -1.35 -7.53 13.88
CA ALA A 127 -2.64 -7.64 14.56
C ALA A 127 -2.47 -8.05 16.02
N GLU A 128 -1.62 -9.03 16.28
CA GLU A 128 -1.31 -9.47 17.65
C GLU A 128 -0.67 -8.34 18.47
N SER A 129 0.25 -7.59 17.90
CA SER A 129 0.89 -6.47 18.59
C SER A 129 -0.10 -5.38 18.99
N ARG A 130 -1.19 -5.25 18.23
CA ARG A 130 -2.30 -4.33 18.50
C ARG A 130 -3.40 -4.96 19.35
N LYS A 131 -3.22 -6.20 19.82
CA LYS A 131 -4.19 -6.97 20.61
C LYS A 131 -5.53 -7.16 19.90
N LEU A 132 -5.48 -7.31 18.57
CA LEU A 132 -6.65 -7.57 17.75
C LEU A 132 -6.88 -9.08 17.60
N GLN A 133 -8.16 -9.48 17.60
CA GLN A 133 -8.53 -10.83 17.26
C GLN A 133 -8.47 -11.03 15.74
N PRO A 134 -8.28 -12.28 15.26
CA PRO A 134 -8.22 -12.52 13.81
C PRO A 134 -9.42 -11.96 13.02
N ARG A 135 -10.61 -11.96 13.62
CA ARG A 135 -11.83 -11.43 13.02
C ARG A 135 -11.89 -9.91 12.93
N GLU A 136 -10.95 -9.21 13.57
CA GLU A 136 -10.91 -7.75 13.63
C GLU A 136 -9.94 -7.14 12.61
N ALA A 137 -9.23 -7.99 11.87
CA ALA A 137 -8.24 -7.53 10.90
C ALA A 137 -8.37 -8.19 9.52
#